data_606878e1f713f4efeae6571b8c0cd951
#
_entry.id   606878e1f713f4efeae6571b8c0cd951
#
_cell.length_a   1.000
_cell.length_b   1.000
_cell.length_c   1.000
_cell.angle_alpha   90.00
_cell.angle_beta   90.00
_cell.angle_gamma   90.00
#
_symmetry.space_group_name_H-M   'P 1'
#
loop_
_entity.id
_entity.type
_entity.pdbx_description
1 polymer ?
#
loop_
_entity_poly.entity_id
_entity_poly.type
_entity_poly.pdbx_seq_one_letter_code
_entity_poly.pdbx_strand_id
1 'polypeptide(L)'
;MTFEWDENKNRMNIQKHSVSFQEAQNAFMDQNRIIIKDSKHSEVEERFFCIGKTENGIATVRFTMRNNTIRIIGAGYWREGKDRYEEENNIH
;
A
#
# COMPACT_ATOMS: atom_id res chain seq x y z
N MET A 1 -2.97 -12.49 8.87
CA MET A 1 -3.20 -11.13 8.39
C MET A 1 -4.47 -11.10 7.56
N THR A 2 -5.41 -10.22 7.92
CA THR A 2 -6.72 -10.16 7.28
C THR A 2 -6.86 -8.84 6.52
N PHE A 3 -7.38 -8.91 5.31
CA PHE A 3 -7.55 -7.74 4.44
C PHE A 3 -9.02 -7.54 4.09
N GLU A 4 -9.39 -6.29 3.90
CA GLU A 4 -10.71 -5.93 3.38
C GLU A 4 -10.57 -4.68 2.51
N TRP A 5 -11.58 -4.40 1.69
CA TRP A 5 -11.64 -3.19 0.88
C TRP A 5 -13.04 -2.99 0.29
N ASP A 6 -13.27 -1.79 -0.20
CA ASP A 6 -14.47 -1.47 -0.95
C ASP A 6 -14.25 -1.88 -2.41
N GLU A 7 -15.10 -2.73 -2.95
CA GLU A 7 -14.93 -3.25 -4.32
C GLU A 7 -15.02 -2.16 -5.38
N ASN A 8 -15.81 -1.12 -5.15
CA ASN A 8 -15.87 0.00 -6.08
C ASN A 8 -14.54 0.75 -6.13
N LYS A 9 -13.91 0.94 -4.97
CA LYS A 9 -12.59 1.55 -4.91
C LYS A 9 -11.54 0.70 -5.58
N ASN A 10 -11.64 -0.62 -5.45
CA ASN A 10 -10.74 -1.54 -6.12
C ASN A 10 -10.84 -1.37 -7.63
N ARG A 11 -12.06 -1.37 -8.17
CA ARG A 11 -12.26 -1.19 -9.61
C ARG A 11 -11.73 0.15 -10.11
N MET A 12 -11.97 1.22 -9.36
CA MET A 12 -11.45 2.54 -9.72
C MET A 12 -9.92 2.56 -9.69
N ASN A 13 -9.34 1.87 -8.73
CA ASN A 13 -7.89 1.81 -8.61
C ASN A 13 -7.28 1.08 -9.80
N ILE A 14 -7.89 -0.01 -10.23
CA ILE A 14 -7.44 -0.75 -11.41
C ILE A 14 -7.49 0.15 -12.65
N GLN A 15 -8.57 0.91 -12.82
CA GLN A 15 -8.70 1.82 -13.96
C GLN A 15 -7.64 2.91 -13.96
N LYS A 16 -7.36 3.50 -12.79
CA LYS A 16 -6.45 4.64 -12.70
C LYS A 16 -4.98 4.24 -12.65
N HIS A 17 -4.67 3.14 -11.98
CA HIS A 17 -3.28 2.80 -11.65
C HIS A 17 -2.88 1.40 -12.08
N SER A 18 -3.79 0.65 -12.70
CA SER A 18 -3.53 -0.72 -13.18
C SER A 18 -3.09 -1.68 -12.08
N VAL A 19 -3.56 -1.44 -10.86
CA VAL A 19 -3.24 -2.28 -9.69
C VAL A 19 -4.52 -2.66 -9.00
N SER A 20 -4.73 -3.97 -8.79
CA SER A 20 -5.83 -4.44 -7.97
C SER A 20 -5.42 -4.44 -6.50
N PHE A 21 -6.41 -4.35 -5.61
CA PHE A 21 -6.12 -4.44 -4.18
C PHE A 21 -5.68 -5.85 -3.79
N GLN A 22 -6.08 -6.86 -4.58
CA GLN A 22 -5.59 -8.21 -4.38
C GLN A 22 -4.08 -8.29 -4.64
N GLU A 23 -3.61 -7.66 -5.70
CA GLU A 23 -2.18 -7.56 -5.99
C GLU A 23 -1.47 -6.76 -4.89
N ALA A 24 -2.08 -5.68 -4.42
CA ALA A 24 -1.51 -4.82 -3.39
C ALA A 24 -1.24 -5.55 -2.07
N GLN A 25 -2.02 -6.59 -1.76
CA GLN A 25 -1.79 -7.40 -0.55
C GLN A 25 -0.37 -7.94 -0.48
N ASN A 26 0.24 -8.22 -1.63
CA ASN A 26 1.57 -8.83 -1.67
C ASN A 26 2.65 -7.93 -1.10
N ALA A 27 2.44 -6.62 -1.12
CA ALA A 27 3.39 -5.69 -0.52
C ALA A 27 3.54 -5.93 1.00
N PHE A 28 2.47 -6.40 1.65
CA PHE A 28 2.48 -6.67 3.09
C PHE A 28 3.23 -7.95 3.44
N MET A 29 3.50 -8.80 2.45
CA MET A 29 4.23 -10.06 2.65
C MET A 29 5.74 -9.88 2.47
N ASP A 30 6.17 -8.73 1.96
CA ASP A 30 7.58 -8.44 1.77
C ASP A 30 8.25 -8.22 3.13
N GLN A 31 9.29 -8.98 3.45
CA GLN A 31 10.02 -8.85 4.71
C GLN A 31 10.70 -7.49 4.84
N ASN A 32 10.97 -6.85 3.72
CA ASN A 32 11.64 -5.54 3.67
C ASN A 32 10.65 -4.38 3.53
N ARG A 33 9.35 -4.65 3.68
CA ARG A 33 8.34 -3.62 3.56
C ARG A 33 8.55 -2.49 4.56
N ILE A 34 8.11 -1.31 4.17
CA ILE A 34 8.17 -0.12 5.01
C ILE A 34 6.75 0.31 5.34
N ILE A 35 6.49 0.60 6.61
CA ILE A 35 5.20 1.14 7.05
C ILE A 35 5.42 2.57 7.51
N ILE A 36 4.69 3.51 6.90
CA ILE A 36 4.84 4.94 7.19
C ILE A 36 3.45 5.51 7.49
N LYS A 37 3.34 6.36 8.51
CA LYS A 37 2.09 7.04 8.80
C LYS A 37 1.83 8.14 7.77
N ASP A 38 0.61 8.20 7.25
CA ASP A 38 0.18 9.27 6.34
C ASP A 38 -0.39 10.40 7.19
N SER A 39 0.46 11.32 7.61
CA SER A 39 0.09 12.42 8.50
C SER A 39 -0.94 13.36 7.89
N LYS A 40 -0.95 13.49 6.57
CA LYS A 40 -1.84 14.42 5.88
C LYS A 40 -3.30 13.96 5.87
N HIS A 41 -3.53 12.65 5.94
CA HIS A 41 -4.85 12.06 5.78
C HIS A 41 -5.29 11.26 6.99
N SER A 42 -4.79 11.60 8.19
CA SER A 42 -5.09 10.88 9.42
C SER A 42 -6.03 11.65 10.36
N GLU A 43 -6.81 12.61 9.86
CA GLU A 43 -7.67 13.46 10.70
C GLU A 43 -8.84 12.70 11.32
N VAL A 44 -9.51 11.85 10.54
CA VAL A 44 -10.69 11.10 10.99
C VAL A 44 -10.29 9.72 11.51
N GLU A 45 -9.41 9.06 10.78
CA GLU A 45 -8.85 7.76 11.18
C GLU A 45 -7.38 7.74 10.76
N GLU A 46 -6.57 6.99 11.48
CA GLU A 46 -5.16 6.90 11.14
C GLU A 46 -4.97 6.15 9.82
N ARG A 47 -4.22 6.74 8.93
CA ARG A 47 -3.88 6.14 7.63
C ARG A 47 -2.39 5.96 7.50
N PHE A 48 -2.03 4.92 6.76
CA PHE A 48 -0.65 4.50 6.61
C PHE A 48 -0.35 4.15 5.16
N PHE A 49 0.95 4.14 4.84
CA PHE A 49 1.44 3.55 3.61
C PHE A 49 2.22 2.29 3.95
N CYS A 50 2.00 1.25 3.15
CA CYS A 50 2.87 0.08 3.13
C CYS A 50 3.58 0.11 1.78
N ILE A 51 4.90 0.17 1.80
CA ILE A 51 5.70 0.14 0.58
C ILE A 51 6.42 -1.20 0.55
N GLY A 52 6.11 -2.01 -0.43
CA GLY A 52 6.65 -3.35 -0.49
C GLY A 52 6.64 -3.93 -1.89
N LYS A 53 7.38 -5.01 -2.06
CA LYS A 53 7.58 -5.67 -3.33
C LYS A 53 6.39 -6.56 -3.68
N THR A 54 5.95 -6.45 -4.92
CA THR A 54 4.99 -7.39 -5.52
C THR A 54 5.68 -8.01 -6.73
N GLU A 55 4.99 -8.89 -7.45
CA GLU A 55 5.55 -9.46 -8.67
C GLU A 55 5.75 -8.41 -9.78
N ASN A 56 5.08 -7.27 -9.70
CA ASN A 56 5.16 -6.23 -10.72
C ASN A 56 6.02 -5.03 -10.33
N GLY A 57 6.65 -5.07 -9.16
CA GLY A 57 7.52 -4.00 -8.71
C GLY A 57 7.29 -3.63 -7.28
N ILE A 58 7.68 -2.42 -6.90
CA ILE A 58 7.51 -1.92 -5.54
C ILE A 58 6.25 -1.07 -5.47
N ALA A 59 5.25 -1.59 -4.79
CA ALA A 59 3.96 -0.93 -4.66
C ALA A 59 3.90 -0.05 -3.42
N THR A 60 3.18 1.07 -3.52
CA THR A 60 2.82 1.89 -2.38
C THR A 60 1.33 1.67 -2.13
N VAL A 61 0.99 1.16 -0.96
CA VAL A 61 -0.39 0.81 -0.61
C VAL A 61 -0.85 1.68 0.54
N ARG A 62 -1.93 2.44 0.33
CA ARG A 62 -2.54 3.23 1.39
C ARG A 62 -3.57 2.37 2.10
N PHE A 63 -3.52 2.36 3.42
CA PHE A 63 -4.43 1.53 4.22
C PHE A 63 -4.74 2.16 5.57
N THR A 64 -5.75 1.63 6.22
CA THR A 64 -6.06 1.90 7.61
C THR A 64 -6.32 0.59 8.33
N MET A 65 -6.32 0.62 9.66
CA MET A 65 -6.64 -0.57 10.45
C MET A 65 -8.04 -0.43 11.03
N ARG A 66 -8.84 -1.48 10.91
CA ARG A 66 -10.18 -1.55 11.51
C ARG A 66 -10.35 -2.93 12.15
N ASN A 67 -10.47 -2.96 13.47
CA ASN A 67 -10.68 -4.21 14.21
C ASN A 67 -9.64 -5.28 13.84
N ASN A 68 -8.37 -4.90 13.82
CA ASN A 68 -7.25 -5.79 13.47
C ASN A 68 -7.26 -6.26 12.02
N THR A 69 -8.05 -5.63 11.17
CA THR A 69 -8.12 -5.93 9.75
C THR A 69 -7.49 -4.77 8.97
N ILE A 70 -6.66 -5.10 7.98
CA ILE A 70 -6.06 -4.11 7.10
C ILE A 70 -7.08 -3.74 6.03
N ARG A 71 -7.51 -2.47 6.04
CA ARG A 71 -8.44 -1.99 5.02
C ARG A 71 -7.65 -1.21 3.98
N ILE A 72 -7.57 -1.76 2.78
CA ILE A 72 -6.85 -1.14 1.67
C ILE A 72 -7.71 -0.04 1.06
N ILE A 73 -7.11 1.13 0.85
CA ILE A 73 -7.79 2.32 0.35
C ILE A 73 -7.33 2.69 -1.06
N GLY A 74 -6.06 2.46 -1.36
CA GLY A 74 -5.49 2.78 -2.67
C GLY A 74 -4.13 2.14 -2.84
N ALA A 75 -3.67 2.02 -4.08
CA ALA A 75 -2.38 1.42 -4.38
C ALA A 75 -1.86 1.89 -5.74
N GLY A 76 -0.55 1.91 -5.88
CA GLY A 76 0.08 2.25 -7.14
C GLY A 76 1.57 1.96 -7.11
N TYR A 77 2.19 2.13 -8.27
CA TYR A 77 3.64 1.95 -8.43
C TYR A 77 4.26 3.32 -8.72
N TRP A 78 4.49 4.10 -7.65
CA TRP A 78 5.04 5.44 -7.79
C TRP A 78 6.53 5.45 -7.48
N ARG A 79 7.25 6.29 -8.22
CA ARG A 79 8.70 6.45 -8.05
C ARG A 79 9.06 6.86 -6.62
N GLU A 80 8.31 7.75 -6.03
CA GLU A 80 8.59 8.23 -4.67
C GLU A 80 8.62 7.06 -3.67
N GLY A 81 7.65 6.16 -3.75
CA GLY A 81 7.63 4.99 -2.89
C GLY A 81 8.77 4.04 -3.17
N LYS A 82 9.07 3.81 -4.45
CA LYS A 82 10.17 2.94 -4.84
C LYS A 82 11.51 3.48 -4.32
N ASP A 83 11.75 4.79 -4.48
CA ASP A 83 12.99 5.41 -4.02
C ASP A 83 13.11 5.28 -2.50
N ARG A 84 12.01 5.49 -1.77
CA ARG A 84 11.98 5.36 -0.32
C ARG A 84 12.32 3.94 0.12
N TYR A 85 11.72 2.97 -0.56
CA TYR A 85 11.96 1.55 -0.28
C TYR A 85 13.44 1.19 -0.51
N GLU A 86 13.99 1.61 -1.63
CA GLU A 86 15.38 1.32 -1.97
C GLU A 86 16.35 1.98 -1.01
N GLU A 87 16.07 3.21 -0.63
CA GLU A 87 16.91 3.96 0.30
C GLU A 87 16.93 3.30 1.68
N GLU A 88 15.74 2.98 2.21
CA GLU A 88 15.61 2.36 3.53
C GLU A 88 16.25 0.96 3.58
N ASN A 89 16.27 0.25 2.46
CA ASN A 89 16.83 -1.09 2.37
C ASN A 89 18.23 -1.12 1.80
N ASN A 90 18.84 0.05 1.57
CA ASN A 90 20.19 0.18 1.01
C ASN A 90 20.36 -0.51 -0.33
N ILE A 91 19.32 -0.44 -1.15
CA ILE A 91 19.35 -1.00 -2.51
C ILE A 91 19.58 0.15 -3.49
N HIS A 92 20.66 0.07 -4.24
CA HIS A 92 21.02 1.13 -5.17
C HIS A 92 21.22 0.62 -6.59
#